data_b9514b5598cd71ee77b4721f41343182
#
_entry.id   b9514b5598cd71ee77b4721f41343182
#
_cell.length_a   1.000
_cell.length_b   1.000
_cell.length_c   1.000
_cell.angle_alpha   90.00
_cell.angle_beta   90.00
_cell.angle_gamma   90.00
#
_symmetry.space_group_name_H-M   'P 1'
#
loop_
_entity.id
_entity.type
_entity.pdbx_description
1 polymer ?
#
loop_
_entity_poly.entity_id
_entity_poly.type
_entity_poly.pdbx_seq_one_letter_code
_entity_poly.pdbx_strand_id
1 'polypeptide(L)'
;TTNNHLPDALECVKAWGFQYVTLITWCKDSMGLGQYFRGMTEHCIFATTQKKLPYKLEEGKRMQGVTGFVEPKREHSRKPETMRKMIERVSYTPRIELFARRAAPGWKVWGNEAPEEQEAAT
;
A
#
# COMPACT_ATOMS: atom_id res chain seq x y z
N THR A 1 4.37 5.04 4.11
CA THR A 1 5.12 6.06 4.85
C THR A 1 5.96 5.46 5.97
N THR A 2 7.03 6.12 6.33
CA THR A 2 7.81 5.80 7.53
C THR A 2 7.17 6.41 8.77
N ASN A 3 7.61 5.98 9.95
CA ASN A 3 7.13 6.52 11.22
C ASN A 3 7.37 8.04 11.32
N ASN A 4 8.54 8.52 10.89
CA ASN A 4 8.91 9.93 11.00
C ASN A 4 8.04 10.83 10.12
N HIS A 5 7.57 10.33 8.99
CA HIS A 5 6.76 11.08 8.04
C HIS A 5 5.26 10.78 8.15
N LEU A 6 4.85 9.98 9.12
CA LEU A 6 3.44 9.64 9.31
C LEU A 6 2.54 10.86 9.51
N PRO A 7 2.92 11.87 10.34
CA PRO A 7 2.09 13.07 10.48
C PRO A 7 1.88 13.81 9.15
N ASP A 8 2.93 13.95 8.35
CA ASP A 8 2.85 14.61 7.03
C ASP A 8 1.96 13.81 6.07
N ALA A 9 2.08 12.49 6.09
CA ALA A 9 1.27 11.62 5.25
C ALA A 9 -0.23 11.71 5.60
N LEU A 10 -0.56 11.81 6.89
CA LEU A 10 -1.94 12.02 7.33
C LEU A 10 -2.49 13.38 6.88
N GLU A 11 -1.68 14.41 6.89
CA GLU A 11 -2.06 15.72 6.36
C GLU A 11 -2.29 15.68 4.84
N CYS A 12 -1.46 14.94 4.09
CA CYS A 12 -1.67 14.74 2.67
C CYS A 12 -3.01 14.04 2.36
N VAL A 13 -3.34 13.01 3.11
CA VAL A 13 -4.62 12.29 2.98
C VAL A 13 -5.78 13.26 3.10
N LYS A 14 -5.74 14.11 4.11
CA LYS A 14 -6.76 15.12 4.36
C LYS A 14 -6.79 16.18 3.25
N ALA A 15 -5.62 16.69 2.86
CA ALA A 15 -5.51 17.72 1.84
C ALA A 15 -6.02 17.26 0.47
N TRP A 16 -5.87 15.97 0.16
CA TRP A 16 -6.37 15.37 -1.09
C TRP A 16 -7.86 15.00 -1.03
N GLY A 17 -8.53 15.27 0.08
CA GLY A 17 -9.96 15.02 0.22
C GLY A 17 -10.31 13.58 0.58
N PHE A 18 -9.34 12.78 1.02
CA PHE A 18 -9.60 11.44 1.50
C PHE A 18 -9.88 11.42 3.00
N GLN A 19 -10.61 10.41 3.43
CA GLN A 19 -10.89 10.15 4.83
C GLN A 19 -10.07 8.96 5.30
N TYR A 20 -9.32 9.13 6.37
CA TYR A 20 -8.56 8.07 7.01
C TYR A 20 -9.50 6.97 7.50
N VAL A 21 -9.17 5.73 7.21
CA VAL A 21 -9.91 4.57 7.71
C VAL A 21 -9.06 3.78 8.70
N THR A 22 -7.87 3.34 8.28
CA THR A 22 -6.99 2.58 9.16
C THR A 22 -5.54 2.62 8.68
N LEU A 23 -4.67 2.10 9.50
CA LEU A 23 -3.23 2.01 9.25
C LEU A 23 -2.84 0.54 9.16
N ILE A 24 -2.08 0.19 8.14
CA ILE A 24 -1.54 -1.14 7.97
C ILE A 24 -0.03 -1.07 8.17
N THR A 25 0.51 -1.88 9.05
CA THR A 25 1.91 -1.82 9.43
C THR A 25 2.69 -3.03 8.92
N TRP A 26 3.71 -2.76 8.12
CA TRP A 26 4.69 -3.73 7.70
C TRP A 26 5.84 -3.73 8.70
N CYS A 27 6.07 -4.88 9.34
CA CYS A 27 7.21 -5.09 10.22
C CYS A 27 8.32 -5.82 9.45
N LYS A 28 9.50 -5.19 9.39
CA LYS A 28 10.67 -5.73 8.71
C LYS A 28 11.44 -6.66 9.66
N ASP A 29 12.28 -7.51 9.10
CA ASP A 29 13.13 -8.42 9.88
C ASP A 29 14.44 -7.78 10.35
N SER A 30 14.72 -6.54 9.92
CA SER A 30 15.94 -5.81 10.24
C SER A 30 15.66 -4.41 10.75
N MET A 31 16.55 -3.93 11.61
CA MET A 31 16.48 -2.58 12.16
C MET A 31 17.15 -1.57 11.23
N GLY A 32 16.49 -0.46 10.98
CA GLY A 32 17.06 0.69 10.31
C GLY A 32 17.68 1.70 11.27
N LEU A 33 17.71 2.96 10.85
CA LEU A 33 18.23 4.06 11.66
C LEU A 33 17.17 4.61 12.61
N GLY A 34 17.60 5.31 13.63
CA GLY A 34 16.74 6.00 14.57
C GLY A 34 17.54 6.47 15.78
N GLN A 35 17.13 7.60 16.37
CA GLN A 35 17.85 8.21 17.48
C GLN A 35 17.57 7.49 18.81
N TYR A 36 16.32 7.41 19.22
CA TYR A 36 15.91 6.74 20.45
C TYR A 36 15.41 5.32 20.18
N PHE A 37 14.71 5.16 19.06
CA PHE A 37 14.16 3.87 18.66
C PHE A 37 14.55 3.60 17.21
N ARG A 38 15.09 2.42 16.96
CA ARG A 38 15.49 2.01 15.61
C ARG A 38 14.27 1.57 14.83
N GLY A 39 14.14 2.07 13.59
CA GLY A 39 12.99 1.77 12.75
C GLY A 39 12.97 0.34 12.24
N MET A 40 11.87 -0.37 12.49
CA MET A 40 11.60 -1.70 11.95
C MET A 40 10.29 -1.75 11.18
N THR A 41 9.58 -0.64 11.14
CA THR A 41 8.22 -0.60 10.59
C THR A 41 8.09 0.43 9.48
N GLU A 42 7.18 0.14 8.56
CA GLU A 42 6.70 1.08 7.56
C GLU A 42 5.18 0.93 7.47
N HIS A 43 4.49 1.99 7.11
CA HIS A 43 3.04 2.02 7.19
C HIS A 43 2.40 2.29 5.84
N CYS A 44 1.25 1.69 5.62
CA CYS A 44 0.35 1.99 4.52
C CYS A 44 -0.95 2.56 5.10
N ILE A 45 -1.30 3.78 4.72
CA ILE A 45 -2.54 4.40 5.14
C ILE A 45 -3.65 3.95 4.19
N PHE A 46 -4.69 3.36 4.74
CA PHE A 46 -5.92 3.09 4.00
C PHE A 46 -6.89 4.23 4.21
N ALA A 47 -7.25 4.88 3.11
CA ALA A 47 -8.16 6.01 3.12
C ALA A 47 -9.15 5.89 1.96
N THR A 48 -10.34 6.46 2.12
CA THR A 48 -11.40 6.43 1.11
C THR A 48 -11.91 7.83 0.84
N THR A 49 -12.60 8.01 -0.28
CA THR A 49 -13.43 9.20 -0.50
C THR A 49 -14.70 9.10 0.33
N GLN A 50 -15.55 10.13 0.28
CA GLN A 50 -16.87 10.10 0.93
C GLN A 50 -17.73 8.94 0.43
N LYS A 51 -17.56 8.54 -0.82
CA LYS A 51 -18.09 7.28 -1.35
C LYS A 51 -17.16 6.16 -0.91
N LYS A 52 -17.48 5.50 0.17
CA LYS A 52 -16.68 4.41 0.71
C LYS A 52 -16.38 3.34 -0.34
N LEU A 53 -15.23 2.69 -0.21
CA LEU A 53 -14.88 1.57 -1.06
C LEU A 53 -15.92 0.44 -0.88
N PRO A 54 -16.52 -0.08 -1.97
CA PRO A 54 -17.40 -1.24 -1.85
C PRO A 54 -16.67 -2.46 -1.30
N TYR A 55 -17.31 -3.21 -0.43
CA TYR A 55 -16.75 -4.47 0.05
C TYR A 55 -16.61 -5.47 -1.09
N LYS A 56 -15.44 -6.05 -1.24
CA LYS A 56 -15.25 -7.17 -2.16
C LYS A 56 -15.85 -8.43 -1.55
N LEU A 57 -16.70 -9.09 -2.31
CA LEU A 57 -17.38 -10.31 -1.88
C LEU A 57 -16.89 -11.49 -2.70
N GLU A 58 -16.64 -12.59 -2.02
CA GLU A 58 -16.43 -13.90 -2.64
C GLU A 58 -17.36 -14.91 -1.96
N GLU A 59 -18.19 -15.57 -2.74
CA GLU A 59 -19.20 -16.50 -2.23
C GLU A 59 -20.09 -15.87 -1.12
N GLY A 60 -20.44 -14.59 -1.30
CA GLY A 60 -21.25 -13.85 -0.35
C GLY A 60 -20.55 -13.38 0.91
N LYS A 61 -19.25 -13.64 1.06
CA LYS A 61 -18.47 -13.23 2.23
C LYS A 61 -17.59 -12.03 1.91
N ARG A 62 -17.49 -11.11 2.86
CA ARG A 62 -16.57 -9.99 2.75
C ARG A 62 -15.13 -10.47 2.79
N MET A 63 -14.36 -10.06 1.81
CA MET A 63 -12.92 -10.30 1.82
C MET A 63 -12.25 -9.22 2.65
N GLN A 64 -11.44 -9.62 3.62
CA GLN A 64 -10.77 -8.69 4.53
C GLN A 64 -9.27 -8.94 4.55
N GLY A 65 -8.52 -7.86 4.75
CA GLY A 65 -7.09 -7.93 5.06
C GLY A 65 -6.86 -7.78 6.57
N VAL A 66 -5.60 -7.62 6.94
CA VAL A 66 -5.17 -7.41 8.32
C VAL A 66 -4.34 -6.13 8.42
N THR A 67 -4.24 -5.56 9.62
CA THR A 67 -3.54 -4.29 9.83
C THR A 67 -2.06 -4.46 10.17
N GLY A 68 -1.54 -5.66 10.18
CA GLY A 68 -0.13 -5.89 10.47
C GLY A 68 0.37 -7.19 9.85
N PHE A 69 1.62 -7.17 9.39
CA PHE A 69 2.28 -8.36 8.87
C PHE A 69 3.79 -8.23 8.99
N VAL A 70 4.48 -9.36 8.95
CA VAL A 70 5.93 -9.43 8.94
C VAL A 70 6.39 -9.93 7.59
N GLU A 71 7.26 -9.18 6.93
CA GLU A 71 7.89 -9.59 5.69
C GLU A 71 9.28 -8.99 5.62
N PRO A 72 10.32 -9.79 5.27
CA PRO A 72 11.67 -9.29 5.16
C PRO A 72 11.81 -8.15 4.17
N LYS A 73 12.65 -7.18 4.51
CA LYS A 73 13.05 -6.12 3.60
C LYS A 73 13.84 -6.72 2.44
N ARG A 74 13.53 -6.27 1.23
CA ARG A 74 14.23 -6.63 0.00
C ARG A 74 15.09 -5.44 -0.48
N GLU A 75 15.19 -5.25 -1.78
CA GLU A 75 15.91 -4.14 -2.41
C GLU A 75 15.44 -2.79 -1.86
N HIS A 76 16.32 -1.78 -1.93
CA HIS A 76 15.98 -0.43 -1.49
C HIS A 76 14.66 0.06 -2.10
N SER A 77 13.79 0.60 -1.27
CA SER A 77 12.46 1.12 -1.62
C SER A 77 11.47 0.11 -2.22
N ARG A 78 11.82 -1.18 -2.28
CA ARG A 78 10.88 -2.20 -2.73
C ARG A 78 9.83 -2.47 -1.66
N LYS A 79 8.56 -2.33 -2.05
CA LYS A 79 7.43 -2.60 -1.16
C LYS A 79 7.11 -4.10 -1.11
N PRO A 80 6.53 -4.60 -0.01
CA PRO A 80 6.26 -6.02 0.15
C PRO A 80 5.12 -6.49 -0.74
N GLU A 81 5.25 -7.69 -1.28
CA GLU A 81 4.22 -8.33 -2.10
C GLU A 81 2.92 -8.55 -1.32
N THR A 82 3.03 -8.82 -0.02
CA THR A 82 1.87 -9.00 0.86
C THR A 82 0.93 -7.80 0.81
N MET A 83 1.46 -6.58 0.75
CA MET A 83 0.62 -5.37 0.68
C MET A 83 -0.21 -5.33 -0.60
N ARG A 84 0.42 -5.61 -1.75
CA ARG A 84 -0.29 -5.66 -3.03
C ARG A 84 -1.38 -6.73 -3.02
N LYS A 85 -1.07 -7.91 -2.52
CA LYS A 85 -2.04 -9.01 -2.42
C LYS A 85 -3.21 -8.67 -1.51
N MET A 86 -2.97 -7.95 -0.41
CA MET A 86 -4.06 -7.49 0.45
C MET A 86 -4.94 -6.46 -0.23
N ILE A 87 -4.35 -5.54 -1.01
CA ILE A 87 -5.13 -4.57 -1.80
C ILE A 87 -6.01 -5.31 -2.81
N GLU A 88 -5.45 -6.29 -3.50
CA GLU A 88 -6.21 -7.11 -4.45
C GLU A 88 -7.34 -7.89 -3.78
N ARG A 89 -7.09 -8.38 -2.57
CA ARG A 89 -8.08 -9.13 -1.79
C ARG A 89 -9.30 -8.28 -1.40
N VAL A 90 -9.09 -7.01 -1.07
CA VAL A 90 -10.17 -6.15 -0.52
C VAL A 90 -10.80 -5.24 -1.56
N SER A 91 -10.29 -5.21 -2.77
CA SER A 91 -10.74 -4.27 -3.81
C SER A 91 -11.02 -4.96 -5.13
N TYR A 92 -11.89 -4.35 -5.95
CA TYR A 92 -12.12 -4.74 -7.33
C TYR A 92 -11.19 -3.98 -8.28
N THR A 93 -11.05 -4.49 -9.50
CA THR A 93 -10.40 -3.74 -10.58
C THR A 93 -11.32 -2.61 -11.07
N PRO A 94 -10.80 -1.54 -11.67
CA PRO A 94 -9.40 -1.30 -12.01
C PRO A 94 -8.57 -0.86 -10.81
N ARG A 95 -7.25 -1.07 -10.90
CA ARG A 95 -6.27 -0.61 -9.91
C ARG A 95 -5.15 0.12 -10.61
N ILE A 96 -4.58 1.14 -9.96
CA ILE A 96 -3.42 1.87 -10.44
C ILE A 96 -2.39 1.99 -9.33
N GLU A 97 -1.12 1.82 -9.66
CA GLU A 97 -0.01 2.10 -8.77
C GLU A 97 0.79 3.29 -9.32
N LEU A 98 0.86 4.37 -8.55
CA LEU A 98 1.67 5.53 -8.89
C LEU A 98 3.11 5.29 -8.40
N PHE A 99 4.08 5.76 -9.19
CA PHE A 99 5.52 5.57 -8.93
C PHE A 99 5.92 4.10 -8.88
N ALA A 100 5.25 3.28 -9.66
CA ALA A 100 5.53 1.86 -9.76
C ALA A 100 6.87 1.61 -10.44
N ARG A 101 7.55 0.55 -10.03
CA ARG A 101 8.79 0.07 -10.65
C ARG A 101 8.61 -1.26 -11.37
N ARG A 102 7.47 -1.92 -11.16
CA ARG A 102 7.16 -3.25 -11.71
C ARG A 102 5.72 -3.30 -12.17
N ALA A 103 5.48 -4.04 -13.24
CA ALA A 103 4.13 -4.35 -13.67
C ALA A 103 3.55 -5.49 -12.83
N ALA A 104 2.21 -5.52 -12.75
CA ALA A 104 1.47 -6.61 -12.13
C ALA A 104 0.15 -6.81 -12.87
N PRO A 105 -0.31 -8.07 -13.05
CA PRO A 105 -1.59 -8.33 -13.70
C PRO A 105 -2.75 -7.63 -12.98
N GLY A 106 -3.59 -6.94 -13.75
CA GLY A 106 -4.74 -6.20 -13.22
C GLY A 106 -4.41 -4.83 -12.67
N TRP A 107 -3.16 -4.37 -12.79
CA TRP A 107 -2.73 -3.05 -12.34
C TRP A 107 -2.27 -2.18 -13.50
N LYS A 108 -2.71 -0.93 -13.50
CA LYS A 108 -2.09 0.12 -14.28
C LYS A 108 -0.93 0.69 -13.47
N VAL A 109 0.16 1.03 -14.13
CA VAL A 109 1.35 1.58 -13.49
C VAL A 109 1.72 2.93 -14.09
N TRP A 110 2.24 3.82 -13.26
CA TRP A 110 2.66 5.15 -13.68
C TRP A 110 3.89 5.59 -12.86
N GLY A 111 4.81 6.28 -13.51
CA GLY A 111 6.00 6.82 -12.87
C GLY A 111 7.22 6.68 -13.76
N ASN A 112 8.34 7.32 -13.39
CA ASN A 112 9.57 7.32 -14.18
C ASN A 112 10.18 5.93 -14.39
N GLU A 113 9.99 5.02 -13.45
CA GLU A 113 10.51 3.66 -13.48
C GLU A 113 9.45 2.63 -13.84
N ALA A 114 8.24 3.08 -14.19
CA ALA A 114 7.16 2.17 -14.56
C ALA A 114 7.44 1.50 -15.91
N PRO A 115 7.13 0.18 -16.06
CA PRO A 115 7.21 -0.50 -17.34
C PRO A 115 6.28 0.14 -18.38
N GLU A 116 6.56 -0.09 -19.65
CA GLU A 116 5.69 0.38 -20.73
C GLU A 116 4.29 -0.27 -20.62
N GLU A 117 3.30 0.46 -21.12
CA GLU A 117 1.88 0.09 -20.98
C GLU A 117 1.55 -1.31 -21.53
N GLN A 118 2.30 -1.78 -22.52
CA GLN A 118 2.11 -3.11 -23.10
C GLN A 118 2.47 -4.25 -22.15
N GLU A 119 3.41 -4.03 -21.25
CA GLU A 119 3.79 -5.02 -20.24
C GLU A 119 2.82 -5.05 -19.05
N ALA A 120 2.18 -3.93 -18.77
CA ALA A 120 1.23 -3.82 -17.67
C ALA A 120 -0.14 -4.46 -17.96
N ALA A 121 -0.48 -4.68 -19.23
CA ALA A 121 -1.77 -5.22 -19.66
C ALA A 121 -1.87 -6.75 -19.58
N THR A 122 -0.76 -7.44 -19.33
CA THR A 122 -0.72 -8.91 -19.24
C THR A 122 -0.76 -9.46 -17.78
#